data_bd39b42772947f65f777e3aacc57ccee
#
_entry.id   bd39b42772947f65f777e3aacc57ccee
#
_cell.length_a   1.000
_cell.length_b   1.000
_cell.length_c   1.000
_cell.angle_alpha   90.00
_cell.angle_beta   90.00
_cell.angle_gamma   90.00
#
_symmetry.space_group_name_H-M   'P 1'
#
loop_
_entity.id
_entity.type
_entity.pdbx_description
1 polymer ?
#
loop_
_entity_poly.entity_id
_entity_poly.type
_entity_poly.pdbx_seq_one_letter_code
_entity_poly.pdbx_strand_id
1 'polypeptide(L)'
;FADHSLEANLRAIGKEFKKAREIAPEGVIGFNIMVATKNYAMYVKEAIKAGADIIISGAGLPVSLPAYLAEAAAEMKSAGLGETVKTKIAPIVSSVKSAMVILKMWDRKFGRVPDLVVIEGPLAGGHLGFSRESLTELGVDTPDVEHTYHQDAYDEEIRGIIRLVGEYAEKYQTKIPVVTAGGIYSHEDVMHQIDLGADGVQVATRFVTTVECDAPEEFKQAYIRSSKEDIVITKSPVGMPGRAIHNAFLSGVGQTPFKLEHCYQCLEKCDKKTIPYCITKALVNSAEGHTEDGLVFCGSNAFRAERIETVDEVMKSLLGE
;
A
#
# COMPACT_ATOMS: atom_id res chain seq x y z
N PHE A 1 -3.59 22.61 -10.31
CA PHE A 1 -4.00 21.65 -9.26
C PHE A 1 -5.42 21.89 -8.71
N ALA A 2 -5.92 23.11 -8.59
CA ALA A 2 -7.12 23.39 -7.81
C ALA A 2 -8.42 22.95 -8.49
N ASP A 3 -8.64 23.31 -9.74
CA ASP A 3 -9.98 23.22 -10.37
C ASP A 3 -10.18 21.97 -11.22
N HIS A 4 -9.11 21.26 -11.59
CA HIS A 4 -9.14 20.05 -12.44
C HIS A 4 -8.35 18.88 -11.87
N SER A 5 -8.21 18.79 -10.56
CA SER A 5 -7.37 17.75 -9.90
C SER A 5 -7.81 16.33 -10.24
N LEU A 6 -9.11 16.05 -10.37
CA LEU A 6 -9.61 14.74 -10.78
C LEU A 6 -9.18 14.39 -12.20
N GLU A 7 -9.42 15.28 -13.16
CA GLU A 7 -9.05 15.06 -14.57
C GLU A 7 -7.52 14.94 -14.71
N ALA A 8 -6.76 15.74 -13.97
CA ALA A 8 -5.30 15.64 -13.95
C ALA A 8 -4.83 14.28 -13.42
N ASN A 9 -5.44 13.78 -12.34
CA ASN A 9 -5.13 12.48 -11.78
C ASN A 9 -5.47 11.33 -12.74
N LEU A 10 -6.63 11.39 -13.41
CA LEU A 10 -7.00 10.38 -14.41
C LEU A 10 -6.02 10.38 -15.58
N ARG A 11 -5.64 11.55 -16.11
CA ARG A 11 -4.60 11.63 -17.15
C ARG A 11 -3.24 11.12 -16.68
N ALA A 12 -2.88 11.36 -15.41
CA ALA A 12 -1.62 10.90 -14.82
C ALA A 12 -1.56 9.37 -14.77
N ILE A 13 -2.66 8.68 -14.41
CA ILE A 13 -2.72 7.21 -14.42
C ILE A 13 -2.28 6.66 -15.78
N GLY A 14 -2.86 7.13 -16.88
CA GLY A 14 -2.50 6.68 -18.21
C GLY A 14 -1.06 7.01 -18.61
N LYS A 15 -0.56 8.20 -18.23
CA LYS A 15 0.83 8.62 -18.50
C LYS A 15 1.85 7.77 -17.74
N GLU A 16 1.63 7.57 -16.45
CA GLU A 16 2.56 6.80 -15.61
C GLU A 16 2.55 5.32 -15.99
N PHE A 17 1.39 4.76 -16.33
CA PHE A 17 1.31 3.42 -16.86
C PHE A 17 2.12 3.27 -18.15
N LYS A 18 1.96 4.20 -19.12
CA LYS A 18 2.71 4.18 -20.37
C LYS A 18 4.21 4.27 -20.13
N LYS A 19 4.66 5.18 -19.26
CA LYS A 19 6.08 5.33 -18.88
C LYS A 19 6.63 4.03 -18.27
N ALA A 20 5.88 3.41 -17.34
CA ALA A 20 6.26 2.14 -16.73
C ALA A 20 6.36 1.01 -17.78
N ARG A 21 5.40 0.94 -18.71
CA ARG A 21 5.38 -0.06 -19.79
C ARG A 21 6.52 0.13 -20.79
N GLU A 22 6.96 1.37 -21.05
CA GLU A 22 8.12 1.67 -21.87
C GLU A 22 9.43 1.19 -21.20
N ILE A 23 9.53 1.32 -19.86
CA ILE A 23 10.67 0.85 -19.07
C ILE A 23 10.67 -0.69 -18.97
N ALA A 24 9.51 -1.30 -18.74
CA ALA A 24 9.36 -2.75 -18.54
C ALA A 24 8.29 -3.33 -19.49
N PRO A 25 8.64 -3.53 -20.80
CA PRO A 25 7.68 -3.98 -21.82
C PRO A 25 6.99 -5.31 -21.48
N GLU A 26 7.74 -6.26 -20.91
CA GLU A 26 7.26 -7.59 -20.53
C GLU A 26 6.96 -7.72 -19.03
N GLY A 27 7.15 -6.64 -18.25
CA GLY A 27 6.92 -6.64 -16.80
C GLY A 27 5.43 -6.64 -16.45
N VAL A 28 5.09 -7.20 -15.28
CA VAL A 28 3.76 -7.08 -14.69
C VAL A 28 3.66 -5.70 -14.03
N ILE A 29 2.79 -4.84 -14.54
CA ILE A 29 2.60 -3.47 -14.06
C ILE A 29 1.22 -3.31 -13.45
N GLY A 30 1.20 -2.89 -12.19
CA GLY A 30 -0.04 -2.70 -11.44
C GLY A 30 -0.14 -1.36 -10.74
N PHE A 31 -1.33 -1.08 -10.24
CA PHE A 31 -1.60 0.07 -9.37
C PHE A 31 -2.05 -0.40 -8.00
N ASN A 32 -1.48 0.19 -6.95
CA ASN A 32 -2.03 0.11 -5.61
C ASN A 32 -2.93 1.32 -5.38
N ILE A 33 -4.24 1.08 -5.17
CA ILE A 33 -5.25 2.13 -5.06
C ILE A 33 -6.01 2.01 -3.75
N MET A 34 -5.92 3.05 -2.92
CA MET A 34 -6.59 3.10 -1.62
C MET A 34 -8.12 3.20 -1.78
N VAL A 35 -8.87 2.30 -1.11
CA VAL A 35 -10.34 2.34 -1.03
C VAL A 35 -10.84 3.66 -0.42
N ALA A 36 -10.09 4.24 0.52
CA ALA A 36 -10.45 5.48 1.20
C ALA A 36 -10.43 6.74 0.31
N THR A 37 -9.93 6.66 -0.93
CA THR A 37 -9.91 7.81 -1.84
C THR A 37 -11.31 8.14 -2.36
N LYS A 38 -11.64 9.43 -2.44
CA LYS A 38 -12.96 9.92 -2.87
C LYS A 38 -13.36 9.42 -4.26
N ASN A 39 -12.40 9.27 -5.16
CA ASN A 39 -12.63 8.88 -6.55
C ASN A 39 -12.17 7.44 -6.83
N TYR A 40 -12.20 6.57 -5.83
CA TYR A 40 -11.70 5.20 -5.90
C TYR A 40 -12.17 4.44 -7.16
N ALA A 41 -13.48 4.39 -7.39
CA ALA A 41 -14.05 3.70 -8.56
C ALA A 41 -13.52 4.26 -9.91
N MET A 42 -13.35 5.57 -10.01
CA MET A 42 -12.84 6.23 -11.21
C MET A 42 -11.37 5.90 -11.45
N TYR A 43 -10.54 5.93 -10.40
CA TYR A 43 -9.12 5.57 -10.49
C TYR A 43 -8.93 4.10 -10.87
N VAL A 44 -9.71 3.18 -10.27
CA VAL A 44 -9.68 1.76 -10.63
C VAL A 44 -10.04 1.57 -12.10
N LYS A 45 -11.15 2.15 -12.55
CA LYS A 45 -11.60 2.02 -13.95
C LYS A 45 -10.60 2.62 -14.94
N GLU A 46 -10.02 3.77 -14.61
CA GLU A 46 -9.01 4.40 -15.46
C GLU A 46 -7.72 3.57 -15.56
N ALA A 47 -7.23 3.00 -14.44
CA ALA A 47 -6.08 2.11 -14.43
C ALA A 47 -6.33 0.85 -15.29
N ILE A 48 -7.54 0.27 -15.23
CA ILE A 48 -7.94 -0.85 -16.09
C ILE A 48 -7.93 -0.45 -17.56
N LYS A 49 -8.50 0.71 -17.90
CA LYS A 49 -8.53 1.25 -19.27
C LYS A 49 -7.13 1.55 -19.81
N ALA A 50 -6.23 1.99 -18.94
CA ALA A 50 -4.82 2.19 -19.29
C ALA A 50 -4.09 0.87 -19.61
N GLY A 51 -4.64 -0.29 -19.23
CA GLY A 51 -4.07 -1.61 -19.49
C GLY A 51 -3.26 -2.20 -18.34
N ALA A 52 -3.51 -1.76 -17.10
CA ALA A 52 -2.85 -2.32 -15.93
C ALA A 52 -3.03 -3.84 -15.85
N ASP A 53 -1.96 -4.56 -15.52
CA ASP A 53 -2.01 -6.02 -15.40
C ASP A 53 -2.69 -6.45 -14.10
N ILE A 54 -2.54 -5.64 -13.03
CA ILE A 54 -3.15 -5.90 -11.73
C ILE A 54 -3.53 -4.61 -11.00
N ILE A 55 -4.65 -4.65 -10.27
CA ILE A 55 -5.04 -3.64 -9.29
C ILE A 55 -4.98 -4.27 -7.91
N ILE A 56 -4.16 -3.69 -7.04
CA ILE A 56 -4.07 -4.03 -5.62
C ILE A 56 -4.83 -2.96 -4.82
N SER A 57 -5.68 -3.33 -3.88
CA SER A 57 -6.47 -2.37 -3.11
C SER A 57 -6.53 -2.69 -1.63
N GLY A 58 -6.27 -1.65 -0.83
CA GLY A 58 -6.30 -1.65 0.63
C GLY A 58 -6.71 -0.30 1.19
N ALA A 59 -6.31 0.00 2.42
CA ALA A 59 -6.78 1.16 3.19
C ALA A 59 -8.31 1.26 3.21
N GLY A 60 -8.95 0.16 3.61
CA GLY A 60 -10.36 -0.17 3.57
C GLY A 60 -10.62 -1.49 2.85
N LEU A 61 -11.80 -2.04 2.99
CA LEU A 61 -12.17 -3.31 2.36
C LEU A 61 -12.65 -3.08 0.92
N PRO A 62 -11.95 -3.61 -0.13
CA PRO A 62 -12.30 -3.38 -1.55
C PRO A 62 -13.49 -4.24 -2.01
N VAL A 63 -14.62 -4.16 -1.30
CA VAL A 63 -15.80 -5.01 -1.52
C VAL A 63 -16.35 -4.87 -2.95
N SER A 64 -16.29 -3.67 -3.53
CA SER A 64 -16.85 -3.36 -4.85
C SER A 64 -15.83 -3.46 -6.00
N LEU A 65 -14.58 -3.83 -5.72
CA LEU A 65 -13.54 -3.91 -6.76
C LEU A 65 -13.92 -4.81 -7.95
N PRO A 66 -14.56 -5.99 -7.74
CA PRO A 66 -15.04 -6.82 -8.86
C PRO A 66 -16.11 -6.12 -9.72
N ALA A 67 -16.99 -5.29 -9.13
CA ALA A 67 -17.97 -4.53 -9.89
C ALA A 67 -17.30 -3.50 -10.81
N TYR A 68 -16.30 -2.77 -10.29
CA TYR A 68 -15.56 -1.77 -11.09
C TYR A 68 -14.77 -2.40 -12.24
N LEU A 69 -14.25 -3.61 -12.04
CA LEU A 69 -13.65 -4.39 -13.14
C LEU A 69 -14.66 -4.71 -14.22
N ALA A 70 -15.86 -5.20 -13.85
CA ALA A 70 -16.93 -5.52 -14.80
C ALA A 70 -17.46 -4.27 -15.51
N GLU A 71 -17.62 -3.15 -14.79
CA GLU A 71 -18.03 -1.87 -15.36
C GLU A 71 -17.01 -1.36 -16.39
N ALA A 72 -15.70 -1.37 -16.03
CA ALA A 72 -14.64 -0.97 -16.95
C ALA A 72 -14.63 -1.83 -18.22
N ALA A 73 -14.80 -3.15 -18.09
CA ALA A 73 -14.90 -4.06 -19.22
C ALA A 73 -16.09 -3.75 -20.13
N ALA A 74 -17.25 -3.45 -19.56
CA ALA A 74 -18.44 -3.06 -20.31
C ALA A 74 -18.25 -1.71 -21.03
N GLU A 75 -17.65 -0.72 -20.36
CA GLU A 75 -17.32 0.58 -20.94
C GLU A 75 -16.33 0.45 -22.10
N MET A 76 -15.26 -0.36 -21.96
CA MET A 76 -14.27 -0.60 -23.02
C MET A 76 -14.90 -1.31 -24.23
N LYS A 77 -15.73 -2.32 -23.99
CA LYS A 77 -16.44 -3.04 -25.06
C LYS A 77 -17.37 -2.09 -25.84
N SER A 78 -18.14 -1.26 -25.15
CA SER A 78 -19.05 -0.30 -25.79
C SER A 78 -18.31 0.78 -26.59
N ALA A 79 -17.09 1.11 -26.19
CA ALA A 79 -16.21 2.05 -26.89
C ALA A 79 -15.38 1.41 -28.02
N GLY A 80 -15.50 0.10 -28.27
CA GLY A 80 -14.72 -0.61 -29.28
C GLY A 80 -13.23 -0.78 -28.93
N LEU A 81 -12.87 -0.63 -27.66
CA LEU A 81 -11.46 -0.67 -27.18
C LEU A 81 -10.97 -2.08 -26.84
N GLY A 82 -11.75 -3.12 -27.09
CA GLY A 82 -11.43 -4.52 -26.86
C GLY A 82 -12.58 -5.32 -26.26
N GLU A 83 -12.55 -6.64 -26.42
CA GLU A 83 -13.62 -7.52 -25.89
C GLU A 83 -13.33 -8.08 -24.50
N THR A 84 -12.05 -8.14 -24.09
CA THR A 84 -11.64 -8.77 -22.82
C THR A 84 -10.67 -7.89 -22.03
N VAL A 85 -11.00 -7.68 -20.76
CA VAL A 85 -10.10 -7.06 -19.78
C VAL A 85 -9.27 -8.18 -19.13
N LYS A 86 -7.94 -8.06 -19.17
CA LYS A 86 -7.00 -9.03 -18.58
C LYS A 86 -6.56 -8.66 -17.17
N THR A 87 -6.91 -7.46 -16.71
CA THR A 87 -6.50 -6.94 -15.40
C THR A 87 -6.92 -7.86 -14.28
N LYS A 88 -5.97 -8.25 -13.44
CA LYS A 88 -6.16 -9.01 -12.21
C LYS A 88 -6.53 -8.09 -11.06
N ILE A 89 -7.22 -8.60 -10.03
CA ILE A 89 -7.59 -7.81 -8.86
C ILE A 89 -7.22 -8.53 -7.57
N ALA A 90 -6.59 -7.77 -6.65
CA ALA A 90 -6.06 -8.27 -5.40
C ALA A 90 -6.47 -7.38 -4.23
N PRO A 91 -7.14 -7.90 -3.20
CA PRO A 91 -7.36 -7.18 -1.96
C PRO A 91 -6.13 -7.24 -1.06
N ILE A 92 -5.93 -6.18 -0.25
CA ILE A 92 -5.05 -6.19 0.90
C ILE A 92 -5.88 -6.52 2.15
N VAL A 93 -5.41 -7.47 2.94
CA VAL A 93 -6.00 -7.90 4.21
C VAL A 93 -4.93 -7.93 5.29
N SER A 94 -5.32 -7.77 6.57
CA SER A 94 -4.38 -7.77 7.69
C SER A 94 -4.75 -8.78 8.77
N SER A 95 -5.87 -9.49 8.60
CA SER A 95 -6.37 -10.48 9.55
C SER A 95 -7.24 -11.54 8.87
N VAL A 96 -7.38 -12.71 9.50
CA VAL A 96 -8.33 -13.77 9.08
C VAL A 96 -9.75 -13.20 8.96
N LYS A 97 -10.14 -12.33 9.89
CA LYS A 97 -11.45 -11.68 9.86
C LYS A 97 -11.65 -10.83 8.61
N SER A 98 -10.68 -9.99 8.25
CA SER A 98 -10.78 -9.15 7.04
C SER A 98 -10.75 -9.98 5.76
N ALA A 99 -9.90 -11.02 5.70
CA ALA A 99 -9.84 -11.97 4.59
C ALA A 99 -11.20 -12.69 4.41
N MET A 100 -11.78 -13.19 5.50
CA MET A 100 -13.09 -13.85 5.47
C MET A 100 -14.18 -12.92 4.95
N VAL A 101 -14.21 -11.68 5.38
CA VAL A 101 -15.21 -10.70 4.90
C VAL A 101 -15.09 -10.50 3.40
N ILE A 102 -13.88 -10.27 2.88
CA ILE A 102 -13.65 -10.03 1.45
C ILE A 102 -14.00 -11.27 0.63
N LEU A 103 -13.45 -12.43 0.97
CA LEU A 103 -13.68 -13.68 0.23
C LEU A 103 -15.17 -14.01 0.18
N LYS A 104 -15.86 -13.94 1.32
CA LYS A 104 -17.31 -14.19 1.40
C LYS A 104 -18.14 -13.18 0.61
N MET A 105 -17.75 -11.91 0.61
CA MET A 105 -18.48 -10.87 -0.12
C MET A 105 -18.29 -11.01 -1.62
N TRP A 106 -17.07 -11.29 -2.08
CA TRP A 106 -16.81 -11.49 -3.51
C TRP A 106 -17.46 -12.77 -4.03
N ASP A 107 -17.38 -13.88 -3.26
CA ASP A 107 -18.06 -15.12 -3.57
C ASP A 107 -19.58 -14.92 -3.73
N ARG A 108 -20.23 -14.32 -2.72
CA ARG A 108 -21.70 -14.19 -2.70
C ARG A 108 -22.26 -13.19 -3.69
N LYS A 109 -21.56 -12.05 -3.88
CA LYS A 109 -22.07 -10.97 -4.72
C LYS A 109 -21.68 -11.11 -6.19
N PHE A 110 -20.51 -11.67 -6.45
CA PHE A 110 -19.92 -11.65 -7.79
C PHE A 110 -19.57 -13.02 -8.33
N GLY A 111 -19.76 -14.09 -7.54
CA GLY A 111 -19.45 -15.47 -7.94
C GLY A 111 -17.97 -15.65 -8.30
N ARG A 112 -17.06 -14.90 -7.65
CA ARG A 112 -15.62 -14.96 -7.92
C ARG A 112 -14.79 -14.86 -6.66
N VAL A 113 -13.49 -15.20 -6.80
CA VAL A 113 -12.45 -15.02 -5.79
C VAL A 113 -11.38 -14.02 -6.28
N PRO A 114 -10.49 -13.51 -5.42
CA PRO A 114 -9.33 -12.73 -5.82
C PRO A 114 -8.42 -13.49 -6.77
N ASP A 115 -7.72 -12.76 -7.64
CA ASP A 115 -6.64 -13.32 -8.46
C ASP A 115 -5.32 -13.46 -7.68
N LEU A 116 -5.18 -12.72 -6.58
CA LEU A 116 -4.08 -12.73 -5.61
C LEU A 116 -4.56 -12.09 -4.31
N VAL A 117 -4.01 -12.47 -3.17
CA VAL A 117 -4.26 -11.81 -1.88
C VAL A 117 -2.95 -11.26 -1.33
N VAL A 118 -2.95 -10.00 -0.89
CA VAL A 118 -1.82 -9.40 -0.16
C VAL A 118 -2.15 -9.38 1.32
N ILE A 119 -1.29 -9.95 2.16
CA ILE A 119 -1.37 -9.86 3.62
C ILE A 119 -0.44 -8.73 4.06
N GLU A 120 -1.00 -7.63 4.54
CA GLU A 120 -0.24 -6.53 5.09
C GLU A 120 -0.06 -6.70 6.59
N GLY A 121 1.17 -6.89 7.02
CA GLY A 121 1.56 -7.09 8.42
C GLY A 121 1.68 -5.77 9.21
N PRO A 122 1.78 -5.88 10.56
CA PRO A 122 1.82 -4.73 11.45
C PRO A 122 3.13 -3.93 11.36
N LEU A 123 4.16 -4.47 10.69
CA LEU A 123 5.44 -3.80 10.42
C LEU A 123 5.46 -3.02 9.10
N ALA A 124 4.34 -2.96 8.38
CA ALA A 124 4.22 -2.21 7.14
C ALA A 124 4.39 -0.70 7.35
N GLY A 125 4.61 0.02 6.26
CA GLY A 125 4.67 1.47 6.20
C GLY A 125 3.38 2.11 5.72
N GLY A 126 3.25 3.42 5.88
CA GLY A 126 2.04 4.12 5.50
C GLY A 126 0.85 3.78 6.39
N HIS A 127 -0.34 3.74 5.81
CA HIS A 127 -1.56 3.43 6.56
C HIS A 127 -1.66 1.96 6.91
N LEU A 128 -1.88 1.66 8.18
CA LEU A 128 -1.91 0.31 8.71
C LEU A 128 -3.35 -0.19 8.87
N GLY A 129 -3.60 -1.43 8.44
CA GLY A 129 -4.90 -2.11 8.52
C GLY A 129 -5.27 -2.59 9.94
N PHE A 130 -4.71 -1.97 10.97
CA PHE A 130 -4.83 -2.32 12.40
C PHE A 130 -5.40 -1.16 13.20
N SER A 131 -6.01 -1.44 14.36
CA SER A 131 -6.25 -0.41 15.37
C SER A 131 -4.95 -0.10 16.12
N ARG A 132 -4.88 1.07 16.78
CA ARG A 132 -3.70 1.40 17.58
C ARG A 132 -3.53 0.45 18.76
N GLU A 133 -4.63 0.02 19.35
CA GLU A 133 -4.67 -0.96 20.42
C GLU A 133 -4.05 -2.29 19.96
N SER A 134 -4.45 -2.79 18.79
CA SER A 134 -3.88 -4.02 18.23
C SER A 134 -2.39 -3.90 17.93
N LEU A 135 -1.92 -2.73 17.47
CA LEU A 135 -0.49 -2.50 17.24
C LEU A 135 0.30 -2.49 18.56
N THR A 136 -0.29 -1.92 19.63
CA THR A 136 0.31 -1.95 20.96
C THR A 136 0.31 -3.36 21.54
N GLU A 137 -0.77 -4.11 21.40
CA GLU A 137 -0.86 -5.51 21.82
C GLU A 137 0.13 -6.41 21.09
N LEU A 138 0.39 -6.14 19.82
CA LEU A 138 1.42 -6.84 19.04
C LEU A 138 2.85 -6.36 19.35
N GLY A 139 3.03 -5.34 20.19
CA GLY A 139 4.32 -4.81 20.57
C GLY A 139 5.07 -4.08 19.47
N VAL A 140 4.34 -3.46 18.49
CA VAL A 140 4.95 -2.77 17.33
C VAL A 140 4.78 -1.26 17.35
N ASP A 141 4.14 -0.69 18.38
CA ASP A 141 4.01 0.76 18.61
C ASP A 141 5.09 1.25 19.59
N THR A 142 6.33 0.91 19.31
CA THR A 142 7.51 1.20 20.15
C THR A 142 8.77 1.21 19.27
N PRO A 143 9.81 1.98 19.65
CA PRO A 143 11.12 1.89 19.00
C PRO A 143 11.83 0.54 19.19
N ASP A 144 11.49 -0.19 20.23
CA ASP A 144 12.11 -1.49 20.56
C ASP A 144 11.37 -2.70 19.96
N VAL A 145 10.87 -2.54 18.74
CA VAL A 145 10.10 -3.57 18.01
C VAL A 145 10.82 -4.92 17.98
N GLU A 146 12.13 -4.92 17.87
CA GLU A 146 12.96 -6.13 17.82
C GLU A 146 12.75 -7.06 19.04
N HIS A 147 12.54 -6.49 20.23
CA HIS A 147 12.34 -7.26 21.46
C HIS A 147 10.89 -7.36 21.90
N THR A 148 10.03 -6.50 21.40
CA THR A 148 8.63 -6.42 21.87
C THR A 148 7.62 -7.01 20.91
N TYR A 149 7.98 -7.22 19.63
CA TYR A 149 7.08 -7.74 18.63
C TYR A 149 6.70 -9.20 18.90
N HIS A 150 5.41 -9.44 19.04
CA HIS A 150 4.82 -10.78 19.18
C HIS A 150 4.71 -11.47 17.82
N GLN A 151 5.85 -11.75 17.17
CA GLN A 151 5.94 -12.31 15.83
C GLN A 151 5.15 -13.61 15.66
N ASP A 152 5.33 -14.56 16.59
CA ASP A 152 4.65 -15.87 16.56
C ASP A 152 3.12 -15.71 16.50
N ALA A 153 2.58 -14.72 17.22
CA ALA A 153 1.13 -14.46 17.22
C ALA A 153 0.65 -13.96 15.85
N TYR A 154 1.43 -13.14 15.18
CA TYR A 154 1.08 -12.67 13.84
C TYR A 154 1.34 -13.73 12.75
N ASP A 155 2.36 -14.55 12.91
CA ASP A 155 2.64 -15.70 12.05
C ASP A 155 1.45 -16.68 12.01
N GLU A 156 0.81 -16.93 13.14
CA GLU A 156 -0.43 -17.73 13.18
C GLU A 156 -1.60 -17.06 12.44
N GLU A 157 -1.69 -15.72 12.49
CA GLU A 157 -2.67 -14.97 11.70
C GLU A 157 -2.41 -15.13 10.20
N ILE A 158 -1.13 -15.03 9.76
CA ILE A 158 -0.73 -15.26 8.36
C ILE A 158 -1.11 -16.68 7.93
N ARG A 159 -0.75 -17.72 8.70
CA ARG A 159 -1.12 -19.11 8.41
C ARG A 159 -2.64 -19.29 8.33
N GLY A 160 -3.37 -18.61 9.21
CA GLY A 160 -4.84 -18.62 9.22
C GLY A 160 -5.44 -18.04 7.93
N ILE A 161 -4.88 -16.93 7.44
CA ILE A 161 -5.30 -16.31 6.18
C ILE A 161 -4.97 -17.24 5.00
N ILE A 162 -3.76 -17.80 4.95
CA ILE A 162 -3.33 -18.72 3.90
C ILE A 162 -4.28 -19.95 3.83
N ARG A 163 -4.60 -20.57 4.98
CA ARG A 163 -5.57 -21.70 5.02
C ARG A 163 -6.93 -21.29 4.48
N LEU A 164 -7.45 -20.14 4.92
CA LEU A 164 -8.74 -19.64 4.46
C LEU A 164 -8.76 -19.37 2.95
N VAL A 165 -7.70 -18.76 2.40
CA VAL A 165 -7.56 -18.53 0.96
C VAL A 165 -7.51 -19.88 0.21
N GLY A 166 -6.82 -20.88 0.76
CA GLY A 166 -6.76 -22.25 0.23
C GLY A 166 -8.13 -22.89 0.10
N GLU A 167 -9.01 -22.77 1.11
CA GLU A 167 -10.40 -23.28 1.05
C GLU A 167 -11.19 -22.68 -0.12
N TYR A 168 -11.02 -21.38 -0.39
CA TYR A 168 -11.67 -20.73 -1.53
C TYR A 168 -11.01 -21.10 -2.87
N ALA A 169 -9.69 -21.29 -2.89
CA ALA A 169 -8.97 -21.78 -4.07
C ALA A 169 -9.47 -23.17 -4.50
N GLU A 170 -9.63 -24.08 -3.55
CA GLU A 170 -10.22 -25.41 -3.77
C GLU A 170 -11.67 -25.31 -4.25
N LYS A 171 -12.51 -24.51 -3.59
CA LYS A 171 -13.91 -24.29 -3.98
C LYS A 171 -14.05 -23.85 -5.44
N TYR A 172 -13.16 -22.96 -5.89
CA TYR A 172 -13.19 -22.38 -7.24
C TYR A 172 -12.29 -23.11 -8.23
N GLN A 173 -11.60 -24.18 -7.81
CA GLN A 173 -10.65 -24.96 -8.61
C GLN A 173 -9.63 -24.05 -9.32
N THR A 174 -9.08 -23.08 -8.59
CA THR A 174 -8.12 -22.11 -9.10
C THR A 174 -6.99 -21.87 -8.09
N LYS A 175 -5.83 -21.41 -8.55
CA LYS A 175 -4.77 -20.95 -7.66
C LYS A 175 -5.05 -19.48 -7.27
N ILE A 176 -4.97 -19.18 -5.98
CA ILE A 176 -5.00 -17.82 -5.44
C ILE A 176 -3.67 -17.59 -4.72
N PRO A 177 -2.66 -17.03 -5.38
CA PRO A 177 -1.39 -16.73 -4.72
C PRO A 177 -1.58 -15.81 -3.52
N VAL A 178 -0.79 -16.03 -2.46
CA VAL A 178 -0.74 -15.19 -1.27
C VAL A 178 0.62 -14.55 -1.16
N VAL A 179 0.64 -13.23 -1.05
CA VAL A 179 1.84 -12.41 -0.91
C VAL A 179 1.80 -11.69 0.43
N THR A 180 2.88 -11.74 1.20
CA THR A 180 3.00 -11.03 2.47
C THR A 180 3.75 -9.71 2.31
N ALA A 181 3.40 -8.70 3.10
CA ALA A 181 3.99 -7.37 3.09
C ALA A 181 4.21 -6.84 4.51
N GLY A 182 5.22 -5.99 4.67
CA GLY A 182 5.52 -5.32 5.94
C GLY A 182 6.67 -5.93 6.71
N GLY A 183 7.68 -5.12 7.03
CA GLY A 183 8.85 -5.53 7.80
C GLY A 183 9.94 -6.25 7.02
N ILE A 184 9.72 -6.60 5.76
CA ILE A 184 10.67 -7.36 4.94
C ILE A 184 11.81 -6.46 4.49
N TYR A 185 13.03 -6.81 4.89
CA TYR A 185 14.22 -6.04 4.61
C TYR A 185 15.42 -6.89 4.16
N SER A 186 15.55 -8.12 4.62
CA SER A 186 16.64 -9.06 4.33
C SER A 186 16.13 -10.34 3.64
N HIS A 187 17.05 -11.17 3.17
CA HIS A 187 16.76 -12.50 2.67
C HIS A 187 16.09 -13.39 3.73
N GLU A 188 16.53 -13.30 4.97
CA GLU A 188 15.94 -14.06 6.09
C GLU A 188 14.48 -13.69 6.29
N ASP A 189 14.15 -12.38 6.21
CA ASP A 189 12.75 -11.92 6.28
C ASP A 189 11.90 -12.51 5.13
N VAL A 190 12.46 -12.58 3.91
CA VAL A 190 11.80 -13.19 2.75
C VAL A 190 11.55 -14.67 3.01
N MET A 191 12.58 -15.41 3.41
CA MET A 191 12.49 -16.86 3.64
C MET A 191 11.53 -17.20 4.78
N HIS A 192 11.52 -16.40 5.84
CA HIS A 192 10.54 -16.55 6.91
C HIS A 192 9.10 -16.53 6.37
N GLN A 193 8.78 -15.60 5.48
CA GLN A 193 7.43 -15.51 4.88
C GLN A 193 7.11 -16.72 3.97
N ILE A 194 8.09 -17.17 3.20
CA ILE A 194 7.95 -18.37 2.36
C ILE A 194 7.73 -19.62 3.22
N ASP A 195 8.44 -19.76 4.33
CA ASP A 195 8.30 -20.88 5.28
C ASP A 195 6.93 -20.87 6.00
N LEU A 196 6.30 -19.71 6.14
CA LEU A 196 4.90 -19.61 6.60
C LEU A 196 3.89 -20.09 5.56
N GLY A 197 4.30 -20.26 4.30
CA GLY A 197 3.49 -20.74 3.18
C GLY A 197 3.06 -19.65 2.20
N ALA A 198 3.63 -18.45 2.26
CA ALA A 198 3.38 -17.41 1.26
C ALA A 198 4.00 -17.79 -0.09
N ASP A 199 3.34 -17.42 -1.21
CA ASP A 199 3.87 -17.60 -2.57
C ASP A 199 4.90 -16.52 -2.95
N GLY A 200 5.03 -15.45 -2.18
CA GLY A 200 5.97 -14.36 -2.40
C GLY A 200 5.83 -13.23 -1.38
N VAL A 201 6.59 -12.17 -1.60
CA VAL A 201 6.62 -10.99 -0.73
C VAL A 201 6.40 -9.68 -1.50
N GLN A 202 5.86 -8.67 -0.82
CA GLN A 202 5.76 -7.30 -1.32
C GLN A 202 6.68 -6.40 -0.50
N VAL A 203 7.60 -5.71 -1.17
CA VAL A 203 8.62 -4.85 -0.56
C VAL A 203 8.54 -3.45 -1.16
N ALA A 204 8.58 -2.42 -0.32
CA ALA A 204 8.59 -1.02 -0.76
C ALA A 204 9.78 -0.24 -0.17
N THR A 205 9.95 -0.25 1.15
CA THR A 205 10.92 0.57 1.90
C THR A 205 12.35 0.43 1.35
N ARG A 206 12.80 -0.78 1.02
CA ARG A 206 14.14 -1.04 0.46
C ARG A 206 14.39 -0.32 -0.87
N PHE A 207 13.33 -0.14 -1.69
CA PHE A 207 13.46 0.47 -3.01
C PHE A 207 13.41 2.00 -2.98
N VAL A 208 13.03 2.62 -1.86
CA VAL A 208 13.04 4.07 -1.72
C VAL A 208 14.45 4.64 -1.82
N THR A 209 15.42 3.98 -1.18
CA THR A 209 16.82 4.39 -1.18
C THR A 209 17.61 3.76 -2.32
N THR A 210 17.04 3.77 -3.54
CA THR A 210 17.72 3.29 -4.74
C THR A 210 17.99 4.41 -5.73
N VAL A 211 19.00 4.20 -6.58
CA VAL A 211 19.35 5.14 -7.66
C VAL A 211 18.17 5.32 -8.60
N GLU A 212 17.45 4.22 -8.91
CA GLU A 212 16.35 4.19 -9.88
C GLU A 212 15.03 4.77 -9.31
N CYS A 213 14.90 4.90 -8.00
CA CYS A 213 13.75 5.59 -7.39
C CYS A 213 13.76 7.06 -7.79
N ASP A 214 12.65 7.55 -8.34
CA ASP A 214 12.50 8.93 -8.81
C ASP A 214 12.13 9.94 -7.70
N ALA A 215 12.11 9.49 -6.44
CA ALA A 215 11.97 10.40 -5.29
C ALA A 215 13.17 11.37 -5.21
N PRO A 216 12.95 12.62 -4.77
CA PRO A 216 14.04 13.58 -4.52
C PRO A 216 15.09 13.02 -3.57
N GLU A 217 16.32 13.50 -3.72
CA GLU A 217 17.45 13.08 -2.87
C GLU A 217 17.15 13.30 -1.37
N GLU A 218 16.51 14.42 -1.03
CA GLU A 218 16.11 14.76 0.35
C GLU A 218 15.17 13.71 0.95
N PHE A 219 14.28 13.15 0.13
CA PHE A 219 13.37 12.08 0.56
C PHE A 219 14.15 10.79 0.89
N LYS A 220 15.09 10.39 0.02
CA LYS A 220 15.96 9.23 0.25
C LYS A 220 16.84 9.43 1.47
N GLN A 221 17.40 10.64 1.62
CA GLN A 221 18.24 11.01 2.74
C GLN A 221 17.48 11.07 4.07
N ALA A 222 16.16 11.32 4.06
CA ALA A 222 15.34 11.21 5.27
C ALA A 222 15.33 9.77 5.83
N TYR A 223 15.31 8.77 4.96
CA TYR A 223 15.43 7.36 5.38
C TYR A 223 16.82 7.06 5.94
N ILE A 224 17.90 7.44 5.21
CA ILE A 224 19.29 7.14 5.59
C ILE A 224 19.67 7.80 6.93
N ARG A 225 19.13 9.00 7.19
CA ARG A 225 19.40 9.72 8.44
C ARG A 225 18.52 9.30 9.61
N SER A 226 17.45 8.56 9.36
CA SER A 226 16.52 8.15 10.41
C SER A 226 17.17 7.11 11.33
N SER A 227 16.96 7.28 12.61
CA SER A 227 17.25 6.28 13.63
C SER A 227 16.02 5.39 13.91
N LYS A 228 16.20 4.35 14.69
CA LYS A 228 15.13 3.46 15.14
C LYS A 228 14.05 4.22 15.92
N GLU A 229 14.46 5.20 16.70
CA GLU A 229 13.59 6.07 17.52
C GLU A 229 12.73 7.02 16.69
N ASP A 230 13.16 7.32 15.45
CA ASP A 230 12.41 8.19 14.54
C ASP A 230 11.27 7.46 13.85
N ILE A 231 11.21 6.13 13.92
CA ILE A 231 10.12 5.37 13.27
C ILE A 231 8.92 5.31 14.21
N VAL A 232 7.88 6.07 13.89
CA VAL A 232 6.73 6.25 14.77
C VAL A 232 5.41 5.88 14.10
N ILE A 233 4.41 5.51 14.92
CA ILE A 233 3.02 5.37 14.48
C ILE A 233 2.27 6.65 14.81
N THR A 234 1.78 7.32 13.80
CA THR A 234 1.04 8.60 13.90
C THR A 234 -0.43 8.43 13.51
N LYS A 235 -1.26 9.38 13.94
CA LYS A 235 -2.66 9.46 13.52
C LYS A 235 -2.76 10.14 12.16
N SER A 236 -3.36 9.46 11.20
CA SER A 236 -3.58 10.02 9.86
C SER A 236 -4.99 10.62 9.72
N PRO A 237 -5.17 11.66 8.90
CA PRO A 237 -6.48 12.18 8.48
C PRO A 237 -7.39 11.15 7.80
N VAL A 238 -6.84 10.04 7.31
CA VAL A 238 -7.59 8.89 6.77
C VAL A 238 -8.39 8.16 7.84
N GLY A 239 -8.06 8.37 9.12
CA GLY A 239 -8.70 7.71 10.27
C GLY A 239 -8.05 6.37 10.64
N MET A 240 -6.93 6.02 10.01
CA MET A 240 -6.13 4.84 10.30
C MET A 240 -4.80 5.27 10.93
N PRO A 241 -4.15 4.43 11.77
CA PRO A 241 -2.76 4.63 12.15
C PRO A 241 -1.86 4.63 10.91
N GLY A 242 -0.77 5.38 10.94
CA GLY A 242 0.20 5.41 9.87
C GLY A 242 1.63 5.37 10.40
N ARG A 243 2.52 4.56 9.80
CA ARG A 243 3.93 4.54 10.18
C ARG A 243 4.73 5.47 9.31
N ALA A 244 5.50 6.35 9.95
CA ALA A 244 6.26 7.40 9.30
C ALA A 244 7.56 7.71 10.05
N ILE A 245 8.48 8.42 9.40
CA ILE A 245 9.66 9.02 10.04
C ILE A 245 9.21 10.26 10.80
N HIS A 246 9.56 10.34 12.07
CA HIS A 246 9.34 11.52 12.91
C HIS A 246 10.30 12.65 12.48
N ASN A 247 9.74 13.79 12.12
CA ASN A 247 10.44 14.98 11.63
C ASN A 247 9.83 16.26 12.21
N ALA A 248 10.29 17.42 11.78
CA ALA A 248 9.76 18.72 12.24
C ALA A 248 8.25 18.85 11.95
N PHE A 249 7.78 18.36 10.81
CA PHE A 249 6.35 18.36 10.48
C PHE A 249 5.51 17.61 11.53
N LEU A 250 5.85 16.35 11.83
CA LEU A 250 5.12 15.57 12.82
C LEU A 250 5.23 16.12 14.23
N SER A 251 6.38 16.70 14.60
CA SER A 251 6.56 17.41 15.86
C SER A 251 5.62 18.61 15.99
N GLY A 252 5.31 19.31 14.89
CA GLY A 252 4.40 20.45 14.85
C GLY A 252 2.91 20.08 14.87
N VAL A 253 2.56 18.82 14.56
CA VAL A 253 1.16 18.38 14.48
C VAL A 253 0.49 18.47 15.85
N GLY A 254 -0.61 19.22 15.93
CA GLY A 254 -1.40 19.40 17.15
C GLY A 254 -0.87 20.50 18.10
N GLN A 255 0.28 21.12 17.84
CA GLN A 255 0.77 22.26 18.65
C GLN A 255 -0.02 23.54 18.41
N THR A 256 -0.53 23.72 17.18
CA THR A 256 -1.41 24.82 16.82
C THR A 256 -2.65 24.30 16.10
N PRO A 257 -3.80 24.99 16.21
CA PRO A 257 -4.99 24.62 15.44
C PRO A 257 -4.68 24.64 13.94
N PHE A 258 -4.91 23.51 13.27
CA PHE A 258 -4.72 23.43 11.82
C PHE A 258 -5.83 24.21 11.10
N LYS A 259 -5.43 25.09 10.17
CA LYS A 259 -6.35 25.79 9.27
C LYS A 259 -6.16 25.28 7.84
N LEU A 260 -7.19 24.70 7.29
CA LEU A 260 -7.18 24.23 5.90
C LEU A 260 -7.32 25.41 4.94
N GLU A 261 -6.26 25.69 4.19
CA GLU A 261 -6.25 26.75 3.17
C GLU A 261 -6.94 26.30 1.88
N HIS A 262 -6.63 25.06 1.46
CA HIS A 262 -7.17 24.47 0.24
C HIS A 262 -7.52 22.99 0.46
N CYS A 263 -8.64 22.51 -0.14
CA CYS A 263 -9.06 21.14 -0.05
C CYS A 263 -8.94 20.43 -1.41
N TYR A 264 -8.08 19.41 -1.48
CA TYR A 264 -7.86 18.58 -2.68
C TYR A 264 -8.96 17.55 -2.93
N GLN A 265 -9.94 17.41 -2.04
CA GLN A 265 -11.02 16.42 -2.12
C GLN A 265 -10.51 14.97 -2.33
N CYS A 266 -9.41 14.62 -1.66
CA CYS A 266 -8.68 13.37 -1.87
C CYS A 266 -9.30 12.16 -1.17
N LEU A 267 -9.99 12.35 -0.03
CA LEU A 267 -10.54 11.28 0.79
C LEU A 267 -12.06 11.37 0.88
N GLU A 268 -12.73 10.21 0.91
CA GLU A 268 -14.17 10.09 1.05
C GLU A 268 -14.66 10.60 2.44
N LYS A 269 -13.97 10.25 3.50
CA LYS A 269 -14.36 10.52 4.90
C LYS A 269 -13.41 11.51 5.59
N CYS A 270 -13.07 12.61 4.93
CA CYS A 270 -12.24 13.64 5.54
C CYS A 270 -13.09 14.73 6.21
N ASP A 271 -13.03 14.80 7.54
CA ASP A 271 -13.64 15.93 8.27
C ASP A 271 -12.67 17.10 8.32
N LYS A 272 -12.87 18.07 7.42
CA LYS A 272 -12.03 19.26 7.26
C LYS A 272 -11.91 20.14 8.51
N LYS A 273 -12.81 19.97 9.49
CA LYS A 273 -12.83 20.76 10.74
C LYS A 273 -11.97 20.15 11.84
N THR A 274 -11.74 18.84 11.79
CA THR A 274 -11.09 18.09 12.88
C THR A 274 -9.78 17.43 12.48
N ILE A 275 -9.41 17.42 11.18
CA ILE A 275 -8.14 16.86 10.74
C ILE A 275 -6.95 17.63 11.33
N PRO A 276 -5.88 16.93 11.75
CA PRO A 276 -4.68 17.59 12.28
C PRO A 276 -3.83 18.25 11.18
N TYR A 277 -3.94 17.81 9.94
CA TYR A 277 -3.25 18.35 8.75
C TYR A 277 -3.90 17.86 7.46
N CYS A 278 -3.58 18.49 6.32
CA CYS A 278 -4.01 18.01 5.00
C CYS A 278 -3.05 16.93 4.51
N ILE A 279 -3.51 15.68 4.39
CA ILE A 279 -2.67 14.55 3.97
C ILE A 279 -2.06 14.75 2.58
N THR A 280 -2.84 15.25 1.62
CA THR A 280 -2.32 15.49 0.25
C THR A 280 -1.22 16.54 0.24
N LYS A 281 -1.40 17.67 0.96
CA LYS A 281 -0.34 18.71 1.05
C LYS A 281 0.92 18.13 1.67
N ALA A 282 0.78 17.38 2.77
CA ALA A 282 1.92 16.79 3.47
C ALA A 282 2.68 15.77 2.59
N LEU A 283 1.97 14.94 1.82
CA LEU A 283 2.60 13.99 0.90
C LEU A 283 3.24 14.68 -0.30
N VAL A 284 2.61 15.72 -0.85
CA VAL A 284 3.19 16.51 -1.96
C VAL A 284 4.47 17.20 -1.51
N ASN A 285 4.48 17.84 -0.33
CA ASN A 285 5.70 18.46 0.21
C ASN A 285 6.86 17.44 0.26
N SER A 286 6.61 16.24 0.80
CA SER A 286 7.63 15.19 0.84
C SER A 286 8.08 14.75 -0.55
N ALA A 287 7.14 14.59 -1.49
CA ALA A 287 7.43 14.21 -2.87
C ALA A 287 8.21 15.29 -3.66
N GLU A 288 8.15 16.53 -3.22
CA GLU A 288 8.93 17.66 -3.75
C GLU A 288 10.28 17.85 -3.03
N GLY A 289 10.60 17.01 -2.04
CA GLY A 289 11.84 17.09 -1.27
C GLY A 289 11.76 17.95 0.01
N HIS A 290 10.61 18.56 0.28
CA HIS A 290 10.37 19.34 1.50
C HIS A 290 9.99 18.41 2.67
N THR A 291 10.88 17.51 3.03
CA THR A 291 10.60 16.42 3.99
C THR A 291 10.33 16.93 5.41
N GLU A 292 10.92 18.05 5.81
CA GLU A 292 10.67 18.64 7.13
C GLU A 292 9.30 19.35 7.25
N ASP A 293 8.67 19.68 6.11
CA ASP A 293 7.33 20.24 6.01
C ASP A 293 6.29 19.23 5.53
N GLY A 294 6.69 17.95 5.42
CA GLY A 294 5.91 16.89 4.82
C GLY A 294 5.86 15.60 5.62
N LEU A 295 4.96 14.72 5.24
CA LEU A 295 4.80 13.39 5.84
C LEU A 295 5.62 12.36 5.06
N VAL A 296 6.63 11.78 5.71
CA VAL A 296 7.48 10.74 5.14
C VAL A 296 7.04 9.38 5.69
N PHE A 297 6.15 8.69 4.96
CA PHE A 297 5.74 7.34 5.30
C PHE A 297 6.88 6.33 5.07
N CYS A 298 7.02 5.35 5.97
CA CYS A 298 8.05 4.31 5.87
C CYS A 298 7.63 3.02 6.58
N GLY A 299 8.25 1.90 6.25
CA GLY A 299 8.13 0.66 7.03
C GLY A 299 8.94 0.69 8.32
N SER A 300 8.70 -0.28 9.21
CA SER A 300 9.39 -0.38 10.49
C SER A 300 10.93 -0.45 10.37
N ASN A 301 11.44 -0.99 9.28
CA ASN A 301 12.86 -1.20 9.02
C ASN A 301 13.51 -0.08 8.19
N ALA A 302 12.88 1.09 8.04
CA ALA A 302 13.41 2.20 7.24
C ALA A 302 14.78 2.69 7.74
N PHE A 303 14.99 2.72 9.04
CA PHE A 303 16.25 3.13 9.70
C PHE A 303 17.46 2.25 9.36
N ARG A 304 17.24 1.07 8.76
CA ARG A 304 18.32 0.17 8.32
C ARG A 304 18.95 0.61 6.99
N ALA A 305 18.42 1.63 6.33
CA ALA A 305 18.99 2.19 5.12
C ALA A 305 20.26 3.00 5.45
N GLU A 306 21.42 2.56 4.99
CA GLU A 306 22.71 3.20 5.28
C GLU A 306 23.23 4.02 4.09
N ARG A 307 22.82 3.68 2.87
CA ARG A 307 23.30 4.28 1.62
C ARG A 307 22.24 4.18 0.50
N ILE A 308 22.48 4.90 -0.58
CA ILE A 308 21.77 4.67 -1.84
C ILE A 308 22.35 3.42 -2.50
N GLU A 309 21.48 2.48 -2.85
CA GLU A 309 21.79 1.22 -3.53
C GLU A 309 21.24 1.26 -4.96
N THR A 310 21.56 0.27 -5.78
CA THR A 310 20.82 0.02 -7.03
C THR A 310 19.69 -0.98 -6.79
N VAL A 311 18.67 -1.00 -7.64
CA VAL A 311 17.61 -2.03 -7.59
C VAL A 311 18.21 -3.44 -7.71
N ASP A 312 19.26 -3.62 -8.52
CA ASP A 312 19.95 -4.90 -8.67
C ASP A 312 20.60 -5.37 -7.37
N GLU A 313 21.29 -4.48 -6.62
CA GLU A 313 21.86 -4.79 -5.29
C GLU A 313 20.77 -5.18 -4.31
N VAL A 314 19.66 -4.42 -4.28
CA VAL A 314 18.52 -4.73 -3.39
C VAL A 314 17.90 -6.07 -3.73
N MET A 315 17.68 -6.37 -5.02
CA MET A 315 17.11 -7.64 -5.47
C MET A 315 18.03 -8.82 -5.12
N LYS A 316 19.35 -8.74 -5.38
CA LYS A 316 20.30 -9.77 -4.99
C LYS A 316 20.30 -10.01 -3.48
N SER A 317 20.32 -8.93 -2.69
CA SER A 317 20.24 -9.01 -1.23
C SER A 317 18.97 -9.73 -0.75
N LEU A 318 17.82 -9.44 -1.34
CA LEU A 318 16.54 -10.09 -0.99
C LEU A 318 16.49 -11.57 -1.44
N LEU A 319 17.16 -11.91 -2.54
CA LEU A 319 17.22 -13.28 -3.07
C LEU A 319 18.31 -14.14 -2.42
N GLY A 320 19.23 -13.53 -1.66
CA GLY A 320 20.35 -14.23 -1.02
C GLY A 320 21.50 -14.53 -2.00
N GLU A 321 21.70 -13.67 -3.00
CA GLU A 321 22.73 -13.77 -4.01
C GLU A 321 23.93 -12.86 -3.74
#